data_ddbe62658d6a3137082083eed29fe2b1
#
_entry.id   ddbe62658d6a3137082083eed29fe2b1
#
_cell.length_a   1.000
_cell.length_b   1.000
_cell.length_c   1.000
_cell.angle_alpha   90.00
_cell.angle_beta   90.00
_cell.angle_gamma   90.00
#
_symmetry.space_group_name_H-M   'P 1'
#
loop_
_entity.id
_entity.type
_entity.pdbx_description
1 polymer ?
#
loop_
_entity_poly.entity_id
_entity_poly.type
_entity_poly.pdbx_seq_one_letter_code
_entity_poly.pdbx_strand_id
1 'polypeptide(L)'
;LKERGVPFALDLVKSEMDRKVMEVLLSYLVYVRPCIAPPELPADRLKALQSAFKATLEDPEFLAEAKKGEVEIRYVSPEQVQAALSQVLDAPVDVKDAAIDQLRQSGWGGL
;
A
#
# COMPACT_ATOMS: atom_id res chain seq x y z
N LEU A 1 5.74 -15.68 -4.18
CA LEU A 1 5.32 -16.47 -3.00
C LEU A 1 4.23 -17.48 -3.37
N LYS A 2 3.21 -17.09 -4.15
CA LYS A 2 2.15 -18.03 -4.62
C LYS A 2 2.73 -19.22 -5.38
N GLU A 3 3.73 -19.00 -6.23
CA GLU A 3 4.43 -20.07 -7.00
C GLU A 3 5.17 -21.08 -6.11
N ARG A 4 5.45 -20.71 -4.85
CA ARG A 4 6.10 -21.57 -3.85
C ARG A 4 5.10 -22.24 -2.88
N GLY A 5 3.79 -22.15 -3.17
CA GLY A 5 2.76 -22.74 -2.31
C GLY A 5 2.57 -22.03 -0.95
N VAL A 6 3.12 -20.82 -0.79
CA VAL A 6 2.93 -20.04 0.43
C VAL A 6 1.54 -19.38 0.38
N PRO A 7 0.63 -19.67 1.33
CA PRO A 7 -0.69 -19.08 1.36
C PRO A 7 -0.60 -17.56 1.63
N PHE A 8 -1.54 -16.82 1.08
CA PHE A 8 -1.67 -15.40 1.40
C PHE A 8 -2.25 -15.26 2.81
N ALA A 9 -1.77 -14.28 3.59
CA ALA A 9 -2.17 -14.14 5.00
C ALA A 9 -3.70 -14.05 5.18
N LEU A 10 -4.40 -13.32 4.29
CA LEU A 10 -5.85 -13.21 4.33
C LEU A 10 -6.60 -14.53 4.07
N ASP A 11 -5.97 -15.50 3.39
CA ASP A 11 -6.57 -16.82 3.14
C ASP A 11 -6.60 -17.70 4.41
N LEU A 12 -5.78 -17.36 5.40
CA LEU A 12 -5.67 -18.08 6.68
C LEU A 12 -6.65 -17.52 7.74
N VAL A 13 -7.22 -16.35 7.50
CA VAL A 13 -8.13 -15.70 8.45
C VAL A 13 -9.52 -16.34 8.37
N LYS A 14 -10.06 -16.75 9.52
CA LYS A 14 -11.32 -17.49 9.60
C LYS A 14 -12.53 -16.60 9.97
N SER A 15 -12.29 -15.52 10.69
CA SER A 15 -13.31 -14.60 11.16
C SER A 15 -13.44 -13.41 10.21
N GLU A 16 -14.66 -12.95 9.95
CA GLU A 16 -14.91 -11.75 9.13
C GLU A 16 -14.34 -10.49 9.79
N MET A 17 -14.41 -10.41 11.12
CA MET A 17 -13.83 -9.30 11.89
C MET A 17 -12.31 -9.29 11.74
N ASP A 18 -11.65 -10.43 11.95
CA ASP A 18 -10.19 -10.54 11.80
C ASP A 18 -9.74 -10.24 10.38
N ARG A 19 -10.54 -10.60 9.38
CA ARG A 19 -10.28 -10.27 7.98
C ARG A 19 -10.25 -8.76 7.78
N LYS A 20 -11.27 -8.03 8.26
CA LYS A 20 -11.33 -6.57 8.16
C LYS A 20 -10.16 -5.90 8.89
N VAL A 21 -9.84 -6.37 10.07
CA VAL A 21 -8.67 -5.89 10.84
C VAL A 21 -7.38 -6.12 10.07
N MET A 22 -7.19 -7.31 9.51
CA MET A 22 -6.01 -7.64 8.72
C MET A 22 -5.91 -6.80 7.43
N GLU A 23 -7.03 -6.55 6.75
CA GLU A 23 -7.09 -5.68 5.57
C GLU A 23 -6.67 -4.25 5.90
N VAL A 24 -7.13 -3.70 7.03
CA VAL A 24 -6.70 -2.38 7.52
C VAL A 24 -5.20 -2.39 7.83
N LEU A 25 -4.72 -3.40 8.56
CA LEU A 25 -3.31 -3.51 8.94
C LEU A 25 -2.38 -3.68 7.73
N LEU A 26 -2.81 -4.38 6.67
CA LEU A 26 -2.00 -4.62 5.48
C LEU A 26 -2.15 -3.55 4.39
N SER A 27 -3.11 -2.63 4.54
CA SER A 27 -3.38 -1.58 3.54
C SER A 27 -2.15 -0.72 3.24
N TYR A 28 -1.29 -0.47 4.24
CA TYR A 28 -0.07 0.31 4.06
C TYR A 28 0.89 -0.29 3.02
N LEU A 29 0.82 -1.61 2.77
CA LEU A 29 1.65 -2.27 1.75
C LEU A 29 1.37 -1.77 0.33
N VAL A 30 0.22 -1.12 0.11
CA VAL A 30 -0.13 -0.51 -1.17
C VAL A 30 0.68 0.77 -1.40
N TYR A 31 1.00 1.52 -0.32
CA TYR A 31 1.64 2.84 -0.40
C TYR A 31 2.88 2.97 0.50
N VAL A 32 3.71 1.94 0.56
CA VAL A 32 4.92 1.90 1.43
C VAL A 32 5.87 3.07 1.15
N ARG A 33 5.97 3.52 -0.09
CA ARG A 33 6.83 4.64 -0.51
C ARG A 33 6.09 5.55 -1.47
N PRO A 34 5.09 6.30 -0.99
CA PRO A 34 4.30 7.17 -1.85
C PRO A 34 5.11 8.42 -2.23
N CYS A 35 4.99 8.83 -3.49
CA CYS A 35 5.36 10.17 -3.90
C CYS A 35 4.15 11.08 -3.70
N ILE A 36 4.31 12.14 -2.93
CA ILE A 36 3.24 13.10 -2.62
C ILE A 36 3.55 14.47 -3.22
N ALA A 37 2.51 15.23 -3.55
CA ALA A 37 2.60 16.59 -4.04
C ALA A 37 1.76 17.52 -3.17
N PRO A 38 2.09 18.83 -3.11
CA PRO A 38 1.27 19.82 -2.40
C PRO A 38 -0.17 19.86 -2.93
N PRO A 39 -1.17 20.08 -2.07
CA PRO A 39 -2.58 20.10 -2.46
C PRO A 39 -2.93 21.21 -3.46
N GLU A 40 -2.18 22.32 -3.46
CA GLU A 40 -2.38 23.46 -4.34
C GLU A 40 -1.65 23.30 -5.69
N LEU A 41 -1.05 22.14 -5.98
CA LEU A 41 -0.38 21.92 -7.27
C LEU A 41 -1.41 21.98 -8.41
N PRO A 42 -1.20 22.80 -9.46
CA PRO A 42 -2.08 22.86 -10.61
C PRO A 42 -2.30 21.47 -11.23
N ALA A 43 -3.53 21.17 -11.64
CA ALA A 43 -3.93 19.84 -12.09
C ALA A 43 -3.15 19.34 -13.31
N ASP A 44 -2.77 20.25 -14.23
CA ASP A 44 -1.95 19.96 -15.41
C ASP A 44 -0.53 19.51 -15.00
N ARG A 45 0.06 20.16 -14.00
CA ARG A 45 1.37 19.80 -13.45
C ARG A 45 1.32 18.47 -12.69
N LEU A 46 0.27 18.26 -11.88
CA LEU A 46 0.06 16.99 -11.20
C LEU A 46 -0.03 15.84 -12.20
N LYS A 47 -0.83 16.02 -13.26
CA LYS A 47 -0.98 15.02 -14.33
C LYS A 47 0.35 14.74 -15.05
N ALA A 48 1.13 15.79 -15.34
CA ALA A 48 2.45 15.63 -15.95
C ALA A 48 3.41 14.83 -15.07
N LEU A 49 3.45 15.12 -13.75
CA LEU A 49 4.27 14.38 -12.79
C LEU A 49 3.84 12.92 -12.66
N GLN A 50 2.54 12.65 -12.58
CA GLN A 50 2.00 11.28 -12.53
C GLN A 50 2.37 10.48 -13.79
N SER A 51 2.26 11.10 -14.97
CA SER A 51 2.61 10.47 -16.24
C SER A 51 4.11 10.19 -16.34
N ALA A 52 4.95 11.14 -15.95
CA ALA A 52 6.40 10.97 -15.96
C ALA A 52 6.84 9.90 -14.95
N PHE A 53 6.27 9.88 -13.74
CA PHE A 53 6.54 8.87 -12.73
C PHE A 53 6.18 7.46 -13.23
N LYS A 54 4.98 7.31 -13.80
CA LYS A 54 4.55 6.04 -14.39
C LYS A 54 5.52 5.60 -15.50
N ALA A 55 5.82 6.50 -16.44
CA ALA A 55 6.73 6.19 -17.55
C ALA A 55 8.12 5.76 -17.06
N THR A 56 8.65 6.40 -16.01
CA THR A 56 9.93 6.01 -15.40
C THR A 56 9.87 4.59 -14.81
N LEU A 57 8.80 4.26 -14.10
CA LEU A 57 8.66 2.92 -13.50
C LEU A 57 8.36 1.79 -14.51
N GLU A 58 7.99 2.14 -15.73
CA GLU A 58 7.76 1.22 -16.85
C GLU A 58 8.93 1.23 -17.86
N ASP A 59 9.95 2.06 -17.64
CA ASP A 59 11.11 2.17 -18.52
C ASP A 59 12.00 0.91 -18.44
N PRO A 60 12.33 0.29 -19.59
CA PRO A 60 13.10 -0.95 -19.60
C PRO A 60 14.52 -0.83 -19.03
N GLU A 61 15.20 0.32 -19.21
CA GLU A 61 16.56 0.54 -18.69
C GLU A 61 16.49 0.69 -17.17
N PHE A 62 15.53 1.47 -16.66
CA PHE A 62 15.28 1.61 -15.23
C PHE A 62 14.97 0.26 -14.57
N LEU A 63 14.10 -0.55 -15.18
CA LEU A 63 13.75 -1.89 -14.66
C LEU A 63 14.94 -2.85 -14.68
N ALA A 64 15.81 -2.75 -15.69
CA ALA A 64 17.03 -3.56 -15.75
C ALA A 64 18.01 -3.19 -14.63
N GLU A 65 18.20 -1.90 -14.35
CA GLU A 65 19.03 -1.45 -13.22
C GLU A 65 18.45 -1.82 -11.87
N ALA A 66 17.14 -1.66 -11.67
CA ALA A 66 16.46 -2.09 -10.46
C ALA A 66 16.65 -3.59 -10.20
N LYS A 67 16.52 -4.41 -11.25
CA LYS A 67 16.76 -5.86 -11.17
C LYS A 67 18.19 -6.22 -10.78
N LYS A 68 19.20 -5.50 -11.30
CA LYS A 68 20.60 -5.70 -10.89
C LYS A 68 20.82 -5.39 -9.40
N GLY A 69 20.12 -4.37 -8.90
CA GLY A 69 20.12 -4.01 -7.48
C GLY A 69 19.21 -4.85 -6.60
N GLU A 70 18.59 -5.90 -7.14
CA GLU A 70 17.59 -6.74 -6.44
C GLU A 70 16.40 -5.95 -5.86
N VAL A 71 16.06 -4.81 -6.49
CA VAL A 71 14.94 -3.96 -6.11
C VAL A 71 13.71 -4.33 -6.94
N GLU A 72 12.66 -4.78 -6.26
CA GLU A 72 11.37 -5.03 -6.91
C GLU A 72 10.65 -3.70 -7.15
N ILE A 73 10.34 -3.42 -8.41
CA ILE A 73 9.58 -2.25 -8.82
C ILE A 73 8.14 -2.67 -9.15
N ARG A 74 7.18 -2.01 -8.50
CA ARG A 74 5.76 -2.19 -8.80
C ARG A 74 5.07 -0.83 -8.79
N TYR A 75 4.59 -0.43 -9.95
CA TYR A 75 3.77 0.78 -10.04
C TYR A 75 2.41 0.56 -9.36
N VAL A 76 2.02 1.51 -8.53
CA VAL A 76 0.68 1.60 -7.93
C VAL A 76 0.09 2.93 -8.34
N SER A 77 -1.10 2.92 -8.94
CA SER A 77 -1.72 4.14 -9.43
C SER A 77 -2.24 5.02 -8.30
N PRO A 78 -2.41 6.35 -8.53
CA PRO A 78 -3.02 7.25 -7.55
C PRO A 78 -4.39 6.78 -7.07
N GLU A 79 -5.22 6.21 -7.96
CA GLU A 79 -6.54 5.70 -7.64
C GLU A 79 -6.46 4.49 -6.70
N GLN A 80 -5.49 3.60 -6.91
CA GLN A 80 -5.25 2.45 -6.02
C GLN A 80 -4.79 2.90 -4.63
N VAL A 81 -3.92 3.91 -4.56
CA VAL A 81 -3.50 4.51 -3.28
C VAL A 81 -4.69 5.16 -2.59
N GLN A 82 -5.49 5.94 -3.31
CA GLN A 82 -6.67 6.59 -2.76
C GLN A 82 -7.68 5.56 -2.23
N ALA A 83 -7.94 4.48 -2.96
CA ALA A 83 -8.84 3.42 -2.54
C ALA A 83 -8.33 2.74 -1.24
N ALA A 84 -7.03 2.46 -1.14
CA ALA A 84 -6.44 1.88 0.07
C ALA A 84 -6.54 2.82 1.28
N LEU A 85 -6.33 4.12 1.08
CA LEU A 85 -6.50 5.13 2.13
C LEU A 85 -7.97 5.23 2.58
N SER A 86 -8.92 5.29 1.62
CA SER A 86 -10.34 5.31 1.93
C SER A 86 -10.77 4.08 2.72
N GLN A 87 -10.27 2.90 2.36
CA GLN A 87 -10.56 1.66 3.11
C GLN A 87 -10.20 1.77 4.60
N VAL A 88 -9.08 2.43 4.93
CA VAL A 88 -8.67 2.66 6.32
C VAL A 88 -9.51 3.75 6.99
N LEU A 89 -9.70 4.87 6.30
CA LEU A 89 -10.42 6.03 6.85
C LEU A 89 -11.90 5.73 7.10
N ASP A 90 -12.53 4.96 6.21
CA ASP A 90 -13.96 4.63 6.24
C ASP A 90 -14.25 3.33 7.01
N ALA A 91 -13.20 2.62 7.50
CA ALA A 91 -13.37 1.41 8.28
C ALA A 91 -14.20 1.68 9.54
N PRO A 92 -15.09 0.74 9.96
CA PRO A 92 -15.84 0.85 11.20
C PRO A 92 -14.94 1.09 12.42
N VAL A 93 -15.47 1.79 13.44
CA VAL A 93 -14.68 2.18 14.63
C VAL A 93 -14.16 0.94 15.37
N ASP A 94 -14.98 -0.08 15.52
CA ASP A 94 -14.61 -1.35 16.16
C ASP A 94 -13.47 -2.08 15.44
N VAL A 95 -13.43 -2.01 14.10
CA VAL A 95 -12.31 -2.55 13.29
C VAL A 95 -11.03 -1.75 13.50
N LYS A 96 -11.12 -0.41 13.54
CA LYS A 96 -9.98 0.47 13.81
C LYS A 96 -9.41 0.25 15.19
N ASP A 97 -10.28 0.18 16.20
CA ASP A 97 -9.87 -0.05 17.58
C ASP A 97 -9.18 -1.41 17.73
N ALA A 98 -9.73 -2.46 17.15
CA ALA A 98 -9.11 -3.78 17.13
C ALA A 98 -7.77 -3.80 16.41
N ALA A 99 -7.63 -3.07 15.30
CA ALA A 99 -6.36 -2.93 14.59
C ALA A 99 -5.30 -2.20 15.44
N ILE A 100 -5.68 -1.13 16.12
CA ILE A 100 -4.81 -0.39 17.04
C ILE A 100 -4.35 -1.28 18.20
N ASP A 101 -5.25 -2.07 18.77
CA ASP A 101 -4.91 -2.97 19.86
C ASP A 101 -3.95 -4.07 19.42
N GLN A 102 -4.09 -4.62 18.22
CA GLN A 102 -3.13 -5.56 17.65
C GLN A 102 -1.73 -4.92 17.47
N LEU A 103 -1.66 -3.69 16.98
CA LEU A 103 -0.40 -2.97 16.86
C LEU A 103 0.28 -2.74 18.21
N ARG A 104 -0.49 -2.36 19.24
CA ARG A 104 0.01 -2.19 20.61
C ARG A 104 0.57 -3.49 21.19
N GLN A 105 -0.17 -4.59 21.03
CA GLN A 105 0.25 -5.92 21.52
C GLN A 105 1.50 -6.44 20.80
N SER A 106 1.70 -6.11 19.52
CA SER A 106 2.88 -6.50 18.75
C SER A 106 4.14 -5.68 19.05
N GLY A 107 4.07 -4.73 19.99
CA GLY A 107 5.20 -3.86 20.35
C GLY A 107 5.41 -2.65 19.43
N TRP A 108 4.52 -2.43 18.47
CA TRP A 108 4.53 -1.23 17.61
C TRP A 108 3.94 0.02 18.29
N GLY A 109 3.53 -0.08 19.54
CA GLY A 109 2.91 0.98 20.33
C GLY A 109 3.86 2.00 20.96
N GLY A 110 5.07 2.13 20.48
CA GLY A 110 6.09 3.04 21.01
C GLY A 110 6.28 4.31 20.18
N LEU A 111 5.18 5.01 19.84
CA LEU A 111 5.20 6.40 19.37
C LEU A 111 4.41 7.28 20.35
#